data_9b5396563cea945e293569fcfc21a38e
#
_entry.id   9b5396563cea945e293569fcfc21a38e
#
_cell.length_a   1.000
_cell.length_b   1.000
_cell.length_c   1.000
_cell.angle_alpha   90.00
_cell.angle_beta   90.00
_cell.angle_gamma   90.00
#
_symmetry.space_group_name_H-M   'P 1'
#
loop_
_entity.id
_entity.type
_entity.pdbx_description
1 polymer ?
#
loop_
_entity_poly.entity_id
_entity_poly.type
_entity_poly.pdbx_seq_one_letter_code
_entity_poly.pdbx_strand_id
1 'polypeptide(L)'
;MHRMLRLILAIVALGASIGDIATAEEKTLMDIATSTPKGELKSPYQDFASVADEGHRKYMAAGCNGCHGGGGGGGMAAPLTNPIWVYGDDDDTLFRLIVLGTGKLSPGDAFGKLGYKRKGSESVVGPMPHFGEILKTEDDVWKIIAWIRSVYCGRRPSGC
;
A
#
# COMPACT_ATOMS: atom_id res chain seq x y z
N MET A 1 -7.35 -12.40 85.54
CA MET A 1 -6.14 -12.65 84.77
C MET A 1 -6.56 -13.12 83.42
N HIS A 2 -6.82 -12.21 82.49
CA HIS A 2 -7.17 -12.55 81.11
C HIS A 2 -6.31 -11.70 80.14
N ARG A 3 -5.33 -12.33 79.51
CA ARG A 3 -4.51 -11.73 78.46
C ARG A 3 -5.29 -11.76 77.13
N MET A 4 -5.78 -10.59 76.75
CA MET A 4 -6.34 -10.42 75.38
C MET A 4 -5.20 -10.32 74.37
N LEU A 5 -5.10 -11.33 73.50
CA LEU A 5 -4.20 -11.39 72.35
C LEU A 5 -4.84 -10.58 71.21
N ARG A 6 -4.25 -9.42 70.85
CA ARG A 6 -4.67 -8.63 69.69
C ARG A 6 -3.98 -9.16 68.44
N LEU A 7 -4.77 -9.79 67.59
CA LEU A 7 -4.36 -10.21 66.29
C LEU A 7 -4.43 -8.97 65.38
N ILE A 8 -3.28 -8.50 64.92
CA ILE A 8 -3.19 -7.43 63.89
C ILE A 8 -3.21 -8.13 62.54
N LEU A 9 -4.32 -8.00 61.79
CA LEU A 9 -4.41 -8.42 60.38
C LEU A 9 -3.72 -7.36 59.52
N ALA A 10 -2.54 -7.67 58.98
CA ALA A 10 -1.90 -6.86 57.95
C ALA A 10 -2.54 -7.18 56.59
N ILE A 11 -3.34 -6.27 56.08
CA ILE A 11 -3.87 -6.35 54.68
C ILE A 11 -2.77 -5.85 53.75
N VAL A 12 -2.10 -6.77 53.10
CA VAL A 12 -1.21 -6.45 51.98
C VAL A 12 -2.08 -6.14 50.75
N ALA A 13 -2.24 -4.86 50.44
CA ALA A 13 -2.85 -4.40 49.22
C ALA A 13 -1.89 -4.66 48.06
N LEU A 14 -2.11 -5.73 47.32
CA LEU A 14 -1.41 -6.01 46.07
C LEU A 14 -1.96 -5.07 44.99
N GLY A 15 -1.31 -3.93 44.82
CA GLY A 15 -1.62 -2.99 43.72
C GLY A 15 -1.25 -3.61 42.39
N ALA A 16 -2.25 -4.17 41.70
CA ALA A 16 -2.10 -4.54 40.33
C ALA A 16 -1.99 -3.26 39.48
N SER A 17 -0.79 -2.93 39.01
CA SER A 17 -0.58 -1.91 37.98
C SER A 17 -1.19 -2.43 36.69
N ILE A 18 -2.36 -1.91 36.33
CA ILE A 18 -2.93 -2.08 35.02
C ILE A 18 -2.03 -1.23 34.11
N GLY A 19 -1.04 -1.87 33.48
CA GLY A 19 -0.24 -1.23 32.45
C GLY A 19 -1.17 -0.78 31.33
N ASP A 20 -1.14 0.50 30.97
CA ASP A 20 -1.78 1.02 29.76
C ASP A 20 -1.26 0.21 28.58
N ILE A 21 -2.09 -0.68 28.07
CA ILE A 21 -1.87 -1.29 26.76
C ILE A 21 -2.19 -0.18 25.76
N ALA A 22 -1.19 0.61 25.41
CA ALA A 22 -1.28 1.52 24.28
C ALA A 22 -1.52 0.65 23.04
N THR A 23 -2.76 0.56 22.59
CA THR A 23 -3.09 0.00 21.28
C THR A 23 -2.43 0.89 20.25
N ALA A 24 -1.34 0.43 19.64
CA ALA A 24 -0.76 1.10 18.49
C ALA A 24 -1.85 1.18 17.42
N GLU A 25 -2.28 2.38 17.09
CA GLU A 25 -3.24 2.63 16.00
C GLU A 25 -2.61 2.10 14.71
N GLU A 26 -3.29 1.15 14.06
CA GLU A 26 -2.80 0.56 12.83
C GLU A 26 -2.86 1.63 11.73
N LYS A 27 -1.71 1.94 11.12
CA LYS A 27 -1.62 2.95 10.08
C LYS A 27 -2.43 2.52 8.86
N THR A 28 -3.22 3.43 8.32
CA THR A 28 -3.92 3.20 7.06
C THR A 28 -2.93 3.22 5.89
N LEU A 29 -3.32 2.65 4.74
CA LEU A 29 -2.51 2.74 3.52
C LEU A 29 -2.22 4.19 3.12
N MET A 30 -3.18 5.09 3.36
CA MET A 30 -3.03 6.52 3.11
C MET A 30 -1.95 7.14 4.02
N ASP A 31 -1.95 6.78 5.31
CA ASP A 31 -0.93 7.23 6.27
C ASP A 31 0.45 6.71 5.88
N ILE A 32 0.55 5.43 5.51
CA ILE A 32 1.80 4.83 5.05
C ILE A 32 2.32 5.56 3.82
N ALA A 33 1.46 5.75 2.81
CA ALA A 33 1.83 6.41 1.57
C ALA A 33 2.22 7.88 1.75
N THR A 34 1.71 8.57 2.77
CA THR A 34 2.00 10.01 2.97
C THR A 34 3.09 10.27 4.00
N SER A 35 3.23 9.41 5.03
CA SER A 35 4.19 9.62 6.12
C SER A 35 5.54 8.94 5.93
N THR A 36 5.61 7.88 5.13
CA THR A 36 6.90 7.21 4.84
C THR A 36 7.78 8.13 3.98
N PRO A 37 9.05 8.32 4.31
CA PRO A 37 9.96 9.12 3.50
C PRO A 37 10.03 8.63 2.04
N LYS A 38 10.24 9.56 1.11
CA LYS A 38 10.27 9.24 -0.32
C LYS A 38 11.42 8.30 -0.65
N GLY A 39 11.11 7.23 -1.39
CA GLY A 39 12.07 6.21 -1.81
C GLY A 39 12.25 5.06 -0.83
N GLU A 40 11.57 5.07 0.32
CA GLU A 40 11.70 4.04 1.35
C GLU A 40 10.67 2.90 1.23
N LEU A 41 9.57 3.09 0.51
CA LEU A 41 8.63 2.02 0.26
C LEU A 41 9.24 1.01 -0.71
N LYS A 42 9.39 -0.24 -0.26
CA LYS A 42 10.02 -1.32 -1.02
C LYS A 42 9.14 -2.57 -0.99
N SER A 43 9.03 -3.21 -2.14
CA SER A 43 8.33 -4.48 -2.23
C SER A 43 9.05 -5.55 -1.40
N PRO A 44 8.31 -6.32 -0.58
CA PRO A 44 8.88 -7.48 0.10
C PRO A 44 9.13 -8.64 -0.86
N TYR A 45 8.57 -8.58 -2.07
CA TYR A 45 8.66 -9.65 -3.05
C TYR A 45 9.84 -9.45 -3.99
N GLN A 46 10.84 -10.35 -3.94
CA GLN A 46 11.95 -10.41 -4.89
C GLN A 46 11.58 -11.25 -6.12
N ASP A 47 10.84 -12.34 -5.90
CA ASP A 47 10.25 -13.15 -6.97
C ASP A 47 8.79 -12.71 -7.17
N PHE A 48 8.58 -11.87 -8.18
CA PHE A 48 7.25 -11.36 -8.51
C PHE A 48 6.31 -12.45 -9.01
N ALA A 49 6.83 -13.50 -9.64
CA ALA A 49 6.03 -14.57 -10.21
C ALA A 49 5.32 -15.37 -9.11
N SER A 50 5.95 -15.53 -7.95
CA SER A 50 5.40 -16.32 -6.83
C SER A 50 4.04 -15.82 -6.32
N VAL A 51 3.74 -14.53 -6.48
CA VAL A 51 2.49 -13.88 -6.00
C VAL A 51 1.69 -13.21 -7.12
N ALA A 52 2.13 -13.30 -8.37
CA ALA A 52 1.53 -12.58 -9.50
C ALA A 52 0.05 -12.97 -9.73
N ASP A 53 -0.31 -14.24 -9.62
CA ASP A 53 -1.69 -14.69 -9.79
C ASP A 53 -2.62 -14.12 -8.71
N GLU A 54 -2.16 -14.04 -7.48
CA GLU A 54 -2.93 -13.40 -6.41
C GLU A 54 -3.03 -11.90 -6.65
N GLY A 55 -1.94 -11.27 -7.05
CA GLY A 55 -1.91 -9.86 -7.44
C GLY A 55 -2.90 -9.54 -8.56
N HIS A 56 -3.00 -10.40 -9.59
CA HIS A 56 -3.99 -10.26 -10.64
C HIS A 56 -5.43 -10.33 -10.13
N ARG A 57 -5.71 -11.28 -9.23
CA ARG A 57 -7.06 -11.36 -8.62
C ARG A 57 -7.40 -10.07 -7.85
N LYS A 58 -6.45 -9.51 -7.08
CA LYS A 58 -6.64 -8.26 -6.35
C LYS A 58 -6.81 -7.06 -7.29
N TYR A 59 -6.03 -6.99 -8.35
CA TYR A 59 -6.15 -6.00 -9.42
C TYR A 59 -7.56 -6.00 -10.06
N MET A 60 -8.07 -7.18 -10.40
CA MET A 60 -9.41 -7.34 -10.95
C MET A 60 -10.48 -6.97 -9.93
N ALA A 61 -10.36 -7.41 -8.68
CA ALA A 61 -11.31 -7.14 -7.61
C ALA A 61 -11.38 -5.65 -7.23
N ALA A 62 -10.26 -4.94 -7.30
CA ALA A 62 -10.21 -3.49 -7.06
C ALA A 62 -10.75 -2.67 -8.24
N GLY A 63 -11.02 -3.29 -9.40
CA GLY A 63 -11.55 -2.61 -10.59
C GLY A 63 -10.51 -1.89 -11.44
N CYS A 64 -9.22 -2.13 -11.24
CA CYS A 64 -8.13 -1.53 -12.01
C CYS A 64 -8.23 -1.86 -13.51
N ASN A 65 -8.79 -3.04 -13.82
CA ASN A 65 -9.03 -3.52 -15.17
C ASN A 65 -9.98 -2.64 -15.98
N GLY A 66 -10.84 -1.86 -15.34
CA GLY A 66 -11.77 -0.95 -16.03
C GLY A 66 -11.05 0.13 -16.84
N CYS A 67 -9.88 0.56 -16.39
CA CYS A 67 -9.06 1.56 -17.07
C CYS A 67 -7.86 0.94 -17.79
N HIS A 68 -7.16 -0.01 -17.14
CA HIS A 68 -5.91 -0.59 -17.64
C HIS A 68 -6.10 -1.90 -18.44
N GLY A 69 -7.34 -2.41 -18.55
CA GLY A 69 -7.64 -3.68 -19.20
C GLY A 69 -7.33 -4.90 -18.33
N GLY A 70 -8.01 -6.03 -18.53
CA GLY A 70 -7.87 -7.23 -17.71
C GLY A 70 -6.47 -7.85 -17.69
N GLY A 71 -5.73 -7.71 -18.79
CA GLY A 71 -4.34 -8.13 -18.91
C GLY A 71 -3.32 -7.00 -18.80
N GLY A 72 -3.74 -5.80 -18.38
CA GLY A 72 -2.86 -4.64 -18.29
C GLY A 72 -2.48 -4.02 -19.64
N GLY A 73 -3.13 -4.41 -20.71
CA GLY A 73 -2.82 -3.92 -22.07
C GLY A 73 -3.29 -2.51 -22.38
N GLY A 74 -3.87 -1.81 -21.40
CA GLY A 74 -4.37 -0.45 -21.58
C GLY A 74 -5.86 -0.40 -21.92
N GLY A 75 -6.35 0.79 -22.16
CA GLY A 75 -7.72 1.15 -22.46
C GLY A 75 -7.89 2.64 -22.31
N MET A 76 -8.67 3.09 -21.33
CA MET A 76 -8.74 4.51 -20.96
C MET A 76 -7.46 5.02 -20.28
N ALA A 77 -6.70 4.13 -19.67
CA ALA A 77 -5.42 4.43 -19.06
C ALA A 77 -4.26 3.81 -19.84
N ALA A 78 -3.04 4.29 -19.55
CA ALA A 78 -1.83 3.79 -20.17
C ALA A 78 -1.66 2.27 -19.96
N PRO A 79 -1.11 1.54 -20.95
CA PRO A 79 -0.77 0.14 -20.79
C PRO A 79 0.24 -0.07 -19.66
N LEU A 80 0.02 -1.12 -18.86
CA LEU A 80 0.96 -1.58 -17.83
C LEU A 80 2.03 -2.52 -18.40
N THR A 81 1.85 -2.92 -19.64
CA THR A 81 2.79 -3.76 -20.41
C THR A 81 3.82 -2.94 -21.18
N ASN A 82 3.70 -1.62 -21.18
CA ASN A 82 4.57 -0.71 -21.90
C ASN A 82 5.91 -0.52 -21.16
N PRO A 83 7.06 -0.48 -21.87
CA PRO A 83 8.37 -0.20 -21.27
C PRO A 83 8.51 1.24 -20.75
N ILE A 84 7.62 2.14 -21.14
CA ILE A 84 7.64 3.55 -20.71
C ILE A 84 6.62 3.77 -19.60
N TRP A 85 7.10 4.16 -18.41
CA TRP A 85 6.27 4.44 -17.25
C TRP A 85 6.03 5.93 -17.09
N VAL A 86 4.76 6.32 -17.00
CA VAL A 86 4.36 7.75 -16.94
C VAL A 86 5.01 8.50 -15.77
N TYR A 87 5.06 7.87 -14.61
CA TYR A 87 5.62 8.48 -13.38
C TYR A 87 6.91 7.82 -12.90
N GLY A 88 7.27 6.69 -13.44
CA GLY A 88 8.39 5.85 -13.04
C GLY A 88 7.92 4.46 -12.62
N ASP A 89 8.86 3.53 -12.55
CA ASP A 89 8.61 2.12 -12.29
C ASP A 89 9.18 1.64 -10.94
N ASP A 90 9.73 2.54 -10.14
CA ASP A 90 10.23 2.18 -8.82
C ASP A 90 9.09 1.84 -7.85
N ASP A 91 9.40 1.02 -6.84
CA ASP A 91 8.42 0.50 -5.88
C ASP A 91 7.67 1.61 -5.16
N ASP A 92 8.39 2.61 -4.68
CA ASP A 92 7.84 3.74 -3.95
C ASP A 92 6.86 4.55 -4.81
N THR A 93 7.23 4.81 -6.07
CA THR A 93 6.36 5.51 -7.02
C THR A 93 5.08 4.70 -7.30
N LEU A 94 5.20 3.40 -7.58
CA LEU A 94 4.05 2.56 -7.91
C LEU A 94 3.11 2.39 -6.71
N PHE A 95 3.66 2.19 -5.51
CA PHE A 95 2.86 2.08 -4.30
C PHE A 95 2.01 3.33 -4.08
N ARG A 96 2.66 4.50 -4.08
CA ARG A 96 1.96 5.78 -3.85
C ARG A 96 1.00 6.13 -4.98
N LEU A 97 1.35 5.81 -6.22
CA LEU A 97 0.46 6.02 -7.36
C LEU A 97 -0.84 5.24 -7.21
N ILE A 98 -0.77 3.98 -6.79
CA ILE A 98 -1.94 3.14 -6.56
C ILE A 98 -2.73 3.65 -5.36
N VAL A 99 -2.07 3.89 -4.24
CA VAL A 99 -2.72 4.27 -2.99
C VAL A 99 -3.33 5.66 -3.07
N LEU A 100 -2.58 6.64 -3.57
CA LEU A 100 -2.98 8.05 -3.55
C LEU A 100 -3.73 8.50 -4.81
N GLY A 101 -3.57 7.81 -5.94
CA GLY A 101 -4.10 8.27 -7.22
C GLY A 101 -3.37 9.52 -7.75
N THR A 102 -3.93 10.16 -8.79
CA THR A 102 -3.34 11.35 -9.41
C THR A 102 -4.35 12.48 -9.62
N GLY A 103 -3.85 13.71 -9.66
CA GLY A 103 -4.63 14.90 -9.97
C GLY A 103 -5.83 15.09 -9.04
N LYS A 104 -6.98 15.44 -9.60
CA LYS A 104 -8.20 15.70 -8.83
C LYS A 104 -8.81 14.47 -8.14
N LEU A 105 -8.40 13.27 -8.52
CA LEU A 105 -8.83 12.01 -7.91
C LEU A 105 -7.86 11.53 -6.80
N SER A 106 -6.79 12.29 -6.55
CA SER A 106 -5.90 12.13 -5.41
C SER A 106 -6.38 13.01 -4.26
N PRO A 107 -6.55 12.52 -3.03
CA PRO A 107 -6.97 13.32 -1.88
C PRO A 107 -6.07 14.55 -1.70
N GLY A 108 -6.62 15.74 -1.93
CA GLY A 108 -5.88 17.00 -1.85
C GLY A 108 -4.63 17.07 -2.72
N ASP A 109 -4.56 16.31 -3.83
CA ASP A 109 -3.38 16.16 -4.70
C ASP A 109 -2.14 15.64 -3.93
N ALA A 110 -2.35 14.66 -3.04
CA ALA A 110 -1.31 14.13 -2.17
C ALA A 110 -0.09 13.62 -2.97
N PHE A 111 -0.32 12.90 -4.07
CA PHE A 111 0.75 12.36 -4.91
C PHE A 111 1.62 13.48 -5.53
N GLY A 112 0.99 14.53 -6.07
CA GLY A 112 1.71 15.69 -6.62
C GLY A 112 2.46 16.48 -5.54
N LYS A 113 1.88 16.66 -4.36
CA LYS A 113 2.52 17.34 -3.22
C LYS A 113 3.76 16.61 -2.71
N LEU A 114 3.83 15.29 -2.85
CA LEU A 114 5.03 14.50 -2.56
C LEU A 114 6.13 14.66 -3.63
N GLY A 115 5.90 15.50 -4.65
CA GLY A 115 6.88 15.82 -5.68
C GLY A 115 7.00 14.76 -6.78
N TYR A 116 6.00 13.88 -6.96
CA TYR A 116 5.95 12.97 -8.08
C TYR A 116 5.49 13.72 -9.33
N LYS A 117 6.29 13.63 -10.38
CA LYS A 117 6.05 14.29 -11.65
C LYS A 117 6.02 13.30 -12.78
N ARG A 118 5.24 13.61 -13.79
CA ARG A 118 5.22 12.84 -15.03
C ARG A 118 6.60 12.81 -15.68
N LYS A 119 7.07 11.59 -16.00
CA LYS A 119 8.37 11.33 -16.63
C LYS A 119 8.22 10.88 -18.08
N GLY A 120 7.16 10.10 -18.38
CA GLY A 120 6.89 9.57 -19.71
C GLY A 120 6.06 10.51 -20.57
N SER A 121 6.14 10.34 -21.90
CA SER A 121 5.37 11.10 -22.90
C SER A 121 4.05 10.43 -23.28
N GLU A 122 3.73 9.26 -22.69
CA GLU A 122 2.51 8.52 -22.96
C GLU A 122 1.26 9.38 -22.73
N SER A 123 0.28 9.22 -23.61
CA SER A 123 -1.01 9.89 -23.45
C SER A 123 -1.72 9.36 -22.21
N VAL A 124 -2.14 10.28 -21.34
CA VAL A 124 -2.97 9.98 -20.18
C VAL A 124 -4.33 10.62 -20.43
N VAL A 125 -5.36 9.79 -20.52
CA VAL A 125 -6.73 10.26 -20.82
C VAL A 125 -7.37 10.91 -19.61
N GLY A 126 -6.99 10.49 -18.40
CA GLY A 126 -7.55 11.05 -17.17
C GLY A 126 -6.70 10.73 -15.92
N PRO A 127 -7.06 11.32 -14.77
CA PRO A 127 -6.40 11.03 -13.52
C PRO A 127 -6.72 9.61 -13.04
N MET A 128 -5.77 8.98 -12.35
CA MET A 128 -5.97 7.69 -11.69
C MET A 128 -6.68 7.90 -10.35
N PRO A 129 -7.76 7.15 -10.05
CA PRO A 129 -8.37 7.17 -8.73
C PRO A 129 -7.41 6.68 -7.66
N HIS A 130 -7.65 7.08 -6.41
CA HIS A 130 -6.95 6.52 -5.25
C HIS A 130 -7.60 5.20 -4.83
N PHE A 131 -6.75 4.23 -4.44
CA PHE A 131 -7.21 2.90 -4.02
C PHE A 131 -6.89 2.60 -2.55
N GLY A 132 -6.28 3.54 -1.83
CA GLY A 132 -5.88 3.35 -0.43
C GLY A 132 -7.03 3.11 0.54
N GLU A 133 -8.28 3.44 0.16
CA GLU A 133 -9.48 3.14 0.94
C GLU A 133 -10.19 1.85 0.48
N ILE A 134 -9.85 1.36 -0.72
CA ILE A 134 -10.43 0.16 -1.33
C ILE A 134 -9.59 -1.08 -0.99
N LEU A 135 -8.28 -0.96 -1.13
CA LEU A 135 -7.33 -1.99 -0.73
C LEU A 135 -7.17 -1.99 0.79
N LYS A 136 -7.00 -3.16 1.39
CA LYS A 136 -7.04 -3.30 2.86
C LYS A 136 -5.66 -3.30 3.49
N THR A 137 -4.67 -3.82 2.81
CA THR A 137 -3.33 -4.03 3.36
C THR A 137 -2.23 -3.60 2.40
N GLU A 138 -1.05 -3.31 2.94
CA GLU A 138 0.15 -3.09 2.12
C GLU A 138 0.43 -4.28 1.21
N ASP A 139 0.21 -5.48 1.72
CA ASP A 139 0.41 -6.73 0.99
C ASP A 139 -0.47 -6.81 -0.26
N ASP A 140 -1.71 -6.30 -0.20
CA ASP A 140 -2.60 -6.22 -1.37
C ASP A 140 -1.98 -5.34 -2.46
N VAL A 141 -1.42 -4.19 -2.07
CA VAL A 141 -0.75 -3.26 -3.00
C VAL A 141 0.48 -3.91 -3.61
N TRP A 142 1.33 -4.53 -2.77
CA TRP A 142 2.57 -5.16 -3.23
C TRP A 142 2.32 -6.33 -4.17
N LYS A 143 1.29 -7.14 -3.94
CA LYS A 143 0.90 -8.22 -4.84
C LYS A 143 0.40 -7.69 -6.19
N ILE A 144 -0.38 -6.61 -6.20
CA ILE A 144 -0.77 -5.94 -7.44
C ILE A 144 0.47 -5.44 -8.20
N ILE A 145 1.42 -4.80 -7.52
CA ILE A 145 2.67 -4.34 -8.13
C ILE A 145 3.47 -5.53 -8.67
N ALA A 146 3.54 -6.64 -7.95
CA ALA A 146 4.22 -7.86 -8.41
C ALA A 146 3.61 -8.39 -9.70
N TRP A 147 2.26 -8.43 -9.81
CA TRP A 147 1.60 -8.79 -11.06
C TRP A 147 1.91 -7.80 -12.18
N ILE A 148 1.79 -6.49 -11.93
CA ILE A 148 2.13 -5.46 -12.91
C ILE A 148 3.55 -5.67 -13.44
N ARG A 149 4.52 -5.94 -12.56
CA ARG A 149 5.90 -6.23 -12.96
C ARG A 149 6.02 -7.52 -13.76
N SER A 150 5.21 -8.52 -13.50
CA SER A 150 5.21 -9.78 -14.25
C SER A 150 4.71 -9.62 -15.69
N VAL A 151 3.79 -8.67 -15.93
CA VAL A 151 3.27 -8.38 -17.27
C VAL A 151 4.02 -7.27 -18.01
N TYR A 152 4.93 -6.58 -17.32
CA TYR A 152 5.74 -5.52 -17.89
C TYR A 152 6.75 -6.05 -18.92
N CYS A 153 6.66 -5.58 -20.14
CA CYS A 153 7.42 -6.09 -21.27
C CYS A 153 8.94 -5.98 -21.11
N GLY A 154 9.42 -4.91 -20.55
CA GLY A 154 10.87 -4.66 -20.38
C GLY A 154 11.58 -5.64 -19.45
N ARG A 155 10.85 -6.47 -18.72
CA ARG A 155 11.39 -7.46 -17.75
C ARG A 155 11.09 -8.91 -18.15
N ARG A 156 10.44 -9.13 -19.29
CA ARG A 156 10.21 -10.48 -19.79
C ARG A 156 11.43 -10.97 -20.58
N PRO A 157 11.90 -12.18 -20.34
CA PRO A 157 13.00 -12.76 -21.13
C PRO A 157 12.71 -12.83 -22.64
N SER A 158 11.41 -12.91 -23.00
CA SER A 158 10.95 -12.99 -24.40
C SER A 158 10.59 -11.63 -25.03
N GLY A 159 10.70 -10.54 -24.27
CA GLY A 159 10.17 -9.24 -24.72
C GLY A 159 8.63 -9.20 -24.78
N CYS A 160 8.06 -8.14 -25.35
CA CYS A 160 6.66 -8.10 -25.77
C CYS A 160 6.47 -8.74 -27.13
#